data_25bca864eec866d6b82bc17bf7b805e8
#
_entry.id   25bca864eec866d6b82bc17bf7b805e8
#
_cell.length_a   1.000
_cell.length_b   1.000
_cell.length_c   1.000
_cell.angle_alpha   90.00
_cell.angle_beta   90.00
_cell.angle_gamma   90.00
#
_symmetry.space_group_name_H-M   'P 1'
#
loop_
_entity.id
_entity.type
_entity.pdbx_description
1 polymer ?
#
loop_
_entity_poly.entity_id
_entity_poly.type
_entity_poly.pdbx_seq_one_letter_code
_entity_poly.pdbx_strand_id
1 'polypeptide(L)'
;MFLFLCAVFAAFGCSFGKTEDQKCFPKGVEHRLLHPPDAWKLMRIFNGTFYLVYHSEDLDFKTTYPCLNVRKSSLDESRKTGYYVYKVAPNTTVTLTGIKEVKTKKKDAAYKNPNMFLVQYHECGEYAWREIQLLYTDYITCAVLKSKLLGIQMWVSKTHLENAREIPWICALVYDLATDKPRRVSYDWKECPQTAKGTTK
;
A
#
# COMPACT_ATOMS: atom_id res chain seq x y z
N MET A 1 34.03 -16.00 -40.53
CA MET A 1 33.98 -15.30 -39.23
C MET A 1 32.66 -14.49 -39.03
N PHE A 2 31.56 -14.98 -39.61
CA PHE A 2 30.22 -14.29 -39.53
C PHE A 2 29.11 -15.17 -38.95
N LEU A 3 29.41 -16.43 -38.63
CA LEU A 3 28.41 -17.38 -38.09
C LEU A 3 28.33 -17.45 -36.58
N PHE A 4 29.23 -16.80 -35.84
CA PHE A 4 29.21 -16.78 -34.37
C PHE A 4 28.43 -15.65 -33.75
N LEU A 5 28.07 -14.60 -34.51
CA LEU A 5 27.31 -13.48 -33.98
C LEU A 5 25.79 -13.68 -33.90
N CYS A 6 25.26 -14.65 -34.68
CA CYS A 6 23.81 -14.92 -34.67
C CYS A 6 23.36 -15.83 -33.52
N ALA A 7 24.27 -16.56 -32.88
CA ALA A 7 23.92 -17.48 -31.80
C ALA A 7 23.70 -16.77 -30.44
N VAL A 8 24.27 -15.56 -30.28
CA VAL A 8 24.13 -14.83 -28.99
C VAL A 8 22.81 -14.09 -28.89
N PHE A 9 22.20 -13.73 -30.03
CA PHE A 9 20.88 -13.05 -30.02
C PHE A 9 19.68 -14.01 -29.90
N ALA A 10 19.87 -15.32 -30.13
CA ALA A 10 18.81 -16.29 -29.96
C ALA A 10 18.54 -16.70 -28.51
N ALA A 11 19.43 -16.35 -27.57
CA ALA A 11 19.25 -16.63 -26.14
C ALA A 11 18.39 -15.56 -25.41
N PHE A 12 18.08 -14.45 -26.05
CA PHE A 12 17.18 -13.41 -25.55
C PHE A 12 15.81 -13.39 -26.24
N GLY A 13 15.45 -14.46 -26.92
CA GLY A 13 14.12 -14.66 -27.49
C GLY A 13 13.10 -14.74 -26.37
N CYS A 14 12.43 -13.65 -26.08
CA CYS A 14 11.15 -13.70 -25.37
C CYS A 14 10.23 -14.62 -26.16
N SER A 15 9.99 -15.83 -25.64
CA SER A 15 8.94 -16.72 -26.14
C SER A 15 7.61 -15.98 -26.00
N PHE A 16 7.06 -15.53 -27.12
CA PHE A 16 5.66 -15.10 -27.24
C PHE A 16 4.79 -16.36 -27.09
N GLY A 17 4.55 -16.79 -25.87
CA GLY A 17 3.62 -17.84 -25.49
C GLY A 17 2.58 -17.27 -24.56
N LYS A 18 1.34 -17.24 -25.04
CA LYS A 18 0.04 -16.89 -24.40
C LYS A 18 0.06 -16.61 -22.90
N THR A 19 -0.22 -15.34 -22.57
CA THR A 19 -1.20 -14.85 -21.58
C THR A 19 -1.27 -15.54 -20.22
N GLU A 20 -0.31 -15.32 -19.39
CA GLU A 20 -0.46 -14.85 -18.03
C GLU A 20 0.40 -13.60 -17.97
N ASP A 21 -0.13 -12.49 -17.38
CA ASP A 21 0.58 -11.23 -17.22
C ASP A 21 1.97 -11.46 -16.63
N GLN A 22 2.93 -11.75 -17.50
CA GLN A 22 4.33 -11.86 -17.10
C GLN A 22 4.80 -10.45 -16.85
N LYS A 23 4.48 -9.98 -15.63
CA LYS A 23 5.05 -8.74 -15.10
C LYS A 23 6.56 -8.85 -15.24
N CYS A 24 7.18 -7.93 -15.96
CA CYS A 24 8.63 -7.80 -16.09
C CYS A 24 9.33 -7.54 -14.73
N PHE A 25 8.56 -7.62 -13.66
CA PHE A 25 9.01 -7.42 -12.31
C PHE A 25 9.33 -8.78 -11.67
N PRO A 26 10.58 -9.09 -11.34
CA PRO A 26 10.93 -10.36 -10.72
C PRO A 26 10.15 -10.52 -9.41
N LYS A 27 9.48 -11.66 -9.23
CA LYS A 27 8.86 -12.00 -7.95
C LYS A 27 9.92 -11.87 -6.86
N GLY A 28 9.59 -11.16 -5.76
CA GLY A 28 10.50 -11.01 -4.64
C GLY A 28 11.54 -9.90 -4.81
N VAL A 29 11.33 -8.92 -5.69
CA VAL A 29 12.22 -7.75 -5.79
C VAL A 29 12.35 -7.01 -4.46
N GLU A 30 11.31 -7.05 -3.64
CA GLU A 30 11.33 -6.50 -2.29
C GLU A 30 12.46 -7.07 -1.41
N HIS A 31 12.94 -8.29 -1.69
CA HIS A 31 14.12 -8.88 -1.03
C HIS A 31 15.43 -8.22 -1.42
N ARG A 32 15.46 -7.60 -2.60
CA ARG A 32 16.65 -6.95 -3.17
C ARG A 32 16.71 -5.47 -2.88
N LEU A 33 15.68 -4.92 -2.23
CA LEU A 33 15.71 -3.54 -1.77
C LEU A 33 16.77 -3.37 -0.70
N LEU A 34 17.49 -2.25 -0.74
CA LEU A 34 18.55 -1.92 0.23
C LEU A 34 18.03 -1.99 1.68
N HIS A 35 16.78 -1.61 1.87
CA HIS A 35 16.08 -1.67 3.14
C HIS A 35 14.84 -2.57 2.98
N PRO A 36 14.94 -3.88 3.25
CA PRO A 36 13.80 -4.78 3.17
C PRO A 36 12.68 -4.30 4.11
N PRO A 37 11.43 -4.30 3.63
CA PRO A 37 10.32 -3.78 4.40
C PRO A 37 10.08 -4.59 5.68
N ASP A 38 9.88 -3.87 6.79
CA ASP A 38 9.54 -4.42 8.10
C ASP A 38 8.21 -3.83 8.56
N ALA A 39 7.15 -4.64 8.49
CA ALA A 39 5.80 -4.22 8.85
C ALA A 39 5.66 -3.91 10.34
N TRP A 40 6.36 -4.66 11.22
CA TRP A 40 6.33 -4.39 12.65
C TRP A 40 7.04 -3.09 13.00
N LYS A 41 8.22 -2.84 12.40
CA LYS A 41 8.92 -1.56 12.53
C LYS A 41 8.01 -0.40 12.10
N LEU A 42 7.33 -0.54 10.94
CA LEU A 42 6.40 0.48 10.47
C LEU A 42 5.28 0.71 11.49
N MET A 43 4.64 -0.34 12.01
CA MET A 43 3.59 -0.21 13.03
C MET A 43 4.07 0.53 14.28
N ARG A 44 5.27 0.26 14.76
CA ARG A 44 5.82 0.94 15.94
C ARG A 44 6.04 2.42 15.73
N ILE A 45 6.70 2.78 14.64
CA ILE A 45 7.08 4.18 14.38
C ILE A 45 5.98 4.98 13.67
N PHE A 46 4.95 4.28 13.13
CA PHE A 46 3.82 4.92 12.48
C PHE A 46 3.18 5.95 13.41
N ASN A 47 3.25 7.20 13.01
CA ASN A 47 2.70 8.32 13.76
C ASN A 47 1.88 9.22 12.83
N GLY A 48 0.82 9.81 13.38
CA GLY A 48 -0.07 10.69 12.62
C GLY A 48 -1.08 9.93 11.76
N THR A 49 -1.48 10.54 10.66
CA THR A 49 -2.50 10.04 9.72
C THR A 49 -1.86 9.81 8.36
N PHE A 50 -2.21 8.71 7.71
CA PHE A 50 -1.84 8.41 6.33
C PHE A 50 -3.09 8.33 5.48
N TYR A 51 -3.03 8.92 4.29
CA TYR A 51 -4.08 8.88 3.29
C TYR A 51 -3.75 7.86 2.20
N LEU A 52 -4.75 7.11 1.76
CA LEU A 52 -4.67 6.38 0.50
C LEU A 52 -4.67 7.40 -0.65
N VAL A 53 -3.58 7.45 -1.40
CA VAL A 53 -3.44 8.38 -2.53
C VAL A 53 -3.76 7.69 -3.84
N TYR A 54 -3.18 6.52 -4.07
CA TYR A 54 -3.40 5.73 -5.28
C TYR A 54 -3.73 4.27 -4.95
N HIS A 55 -4.54 3.64 -5.82
CA HIS A 55 -4.72 2.19 -5.89
C HIS A 55 -4.78 1.73 -7.35
N SER A 56 -4.57 0.44 -7.61
CA SER A 56 -4.48 -0.12 -8.97
C SER A 56 -5.71 -0.91 -9.41
N GLU A 57 -6.62 -1.28 -8.51
CA GLU A 57 -7.83 -2.02 -8.90
C GLU A 57 -8.89 -1.08 -9.48
N ASP A 58 -9.68 -1.62 -10.42
CA ASP A 58 -10.75 -0.90 -11.10
C ASP A 58 -12.03 -0.89 -10.26
N LEU A 59 -11.91 -0.40 -9.04
CA LEU A 59 -13.03 -0.12 -8.16
C LEU A 59 -13.20 1.39 -8.14
N ASP A 60 -14.42 1.86 -8.24
CA ASP A 60 -14.74 3.27 -8.02
C ASP A 60 -14.60 3.63 -6.54
N PHE A 61 -13.36 3.52 -6.08
CA PHE A 61 -13.01 3.68 -4.68
C PHE A 61 -13.09 5.15 -4.24
N LYS A 62 -12.96 6.08 -5.19
CA LYS A 62 -13.08 7.51 -4.90
C LYS A 62 -14.50 7.87 -4.49
N THR A 63 -15.50 7.30 -5.14
CA THR A 63 -16.91 7.55 -4.79
C THR A 63 -17.36 6.74 -3.58
N THR A 64 -16.79 5.54 -3.37
CA THR A 64 -17.15 4.66 -2.24
C THR A 64 -16.38 5.02 -0.96
N TYR A 65 -15.10 5.38 -1.08
CA TYR A 65 -14.21 5.64 0.06
C TYR A 65 -13.33 6.89 -0.16
N PRO A 66 -13.93 8.04 -0.42
CA PRO A 66 -13.17 9.26 -0.65
C PRO A 66 -12.38 9.64 0.59
N CYS A 67 -11.18 10.15 0.39
CA CYS A 67 -10.29 10.60 1.46
C CYS A 67 -10.00 9.52 2.52
N LEU A 68 -10.00 8.24 2.11
CA LEU A 68 -9.69 7.14 3.03
C LEU A 68 -8.35 7.40 3.70
N ASN A 69 -8.38 7.41 5.01
CA ASN A 69 -7.18 7.59 5.82
C ASN A 69 -7.18 6.65 7.02
N VAL A 70 -5.99 6.43 7.55
CA VAL A 70 -5.76 5.61 8.73
C VAL A 70 -4.85 6.32 9.72
N ARG A 71 -5.08 6.10 11.02
CA ARG A 71 -4.18 6.48 12.09
C ARG A 71 -4.07 5.35 13.11
N LYS A 72 -2.92 5.22 13.73
CA LYS A 72 -2.74 4.31 14.86
C LYS A 72 -3.53 4.83 16.07
N SER A 73 -4.27 3.93 16.71
CA SER A 73 -4.97 4.21 17.98
C SER A 73 -4.14 3.71 19.16
N SER A 74 -3.74 2.44 19.11
CA SER A 74 -2.93 1.82 20.15
C SER A 74 -2.05 0.72 19.57
N LEU A 75 -1.05 0.28 20.34
CA LEU A 75 -0.14 -0.78 19.98
C LEU A 75 0.06 -1.69 21.20
N ASP A 76 -0.06 -3.01 20.99
CA ASP A 76 0.32 -4.04 21.93
C ASP A 76 1.62 -4.68 21.47
N GLU A 77 2.73 -4.30 22.11
CA GLU A 77 4.05 -4.80 21.74
C GLU A 77 4.24 -6.28 22.07
N SER A 78 3.60 -6.76 23.14
CA SER A 78 3.70 -8.15 23.59
C SER A 78 3.08 -9.12 22.58
N ARG A 79 1.94 -8.74 22.00
CA ARG A 79 1.20 -9.51 20.99
C ARG A 79 1.57 -9.16 19.55
N LYS A 80 2.40 -8.14 19.35
CA LYS A 80 2.70 -7.55 18.03
C LYS A 80 1.44 -7.21 17.25
N THR A 81 0.48 -6.58 17.93
CA THR A 81 -0.84 -6.22 17.43
C THR A 81 -1.05 -4.72 17.55
N GLY A 82 -1.73 -4.11 16.62
CA GLY A 82 -2.12 -2.70 16.69
C GLY A 82 -3.58 -2.51 16.35
N TYR A 83 -4.16 -1.43 16.86
CA TYR A 83 -5.50 -0.98 16.52
C TYR A 83 -5.41 0.31 15.73
N TYR A 84 -6.05 0.31 14.57
CA TYR A 84 -6.02 1.41 13.62
C TYR A 84 -7.42 1.93 13.38
N VAL A 85 -7.59 3.23 13.53
CA VAL A 85 -8.81 3.94 13.16
C VAL A 85 -8.69 4.32 11.69
N TYR A 86 -9.65 3.88 10.89
CA TYR A 86 -9.82 4.37 9.53
C TYR A 86 -10.96 5.37 9.48
N LYS A 87 -10.86 6.33 8.58
CA LYS A 87 -11.88 7.32 8.28
C LYS A 87 -12.09 7.42 6.79
N VAL A 88 -13.34 7.58 6.40
CA VAL A 88 -13.78 7.85 5.03
C VAL A 88 -14.71 9.05 5.09
N ALA A 89 -14.56 9.98 4.18
CA ALA A 89 -15.43 11.14 4.10
C ALA A 89 -16.24 11.12 2.79
N PRO A 90 -17.44 10.51 2.78
CA PRO A 90 -18.29 10.45 1.59
C PRO A 90 -18.65 11.85 1.05
N ASN A 91 -18.65 12.85 1.91
CA ASN A 91 -18.79 14.26 1.57
C ASN A 91 -18.15 15.14 2.65
N THR A 92 -18.21 16.44 2.49
CA THR A 92 -17.61 17.40 3.44
C THR A 92 -18.25 17.42 4.83
N THR A 93 -19.44 16.88 4.98
CA THR A 93 -20.25 16.93 6.22
C THR A 93 -20.31 15.59 6.94
N VAL A 94 -20.08 14.45 6.24
CA VAL A 94 -20.19 13.11 6.81
C VAL A 94 -18.82 12.43 6.84
N THR A 95 -18.47 11.91 8.00
CA THR A 95 -17.27 11.07 8.16
C THR A 95 -17.68 9.71 8.74
N LEU A 96 -17.37 8.65 8.02
CA LEU A 96 -17.50 7.29 8.53
C LEU A 96 -16.19 6.88 9.20
N THR A 97 -16.29 6.33 10.39
CA THR A 97 -15.12 5.92 11.17
C THR A 97 -15.29 4.49 11.65
N GLY A 98 -14.22 3.72 11.60
CA GLY A 98 -14.18 2.39 12.17
C GLY A 98 -12.79 2.05 12.72
N ILE A 99 -12.71 0.96 13.47
CA ILE A 99 -11.47 0.46 14.05
C ILE A 99 -11.20 -0.93 13.48
N LYS A 100 -9.93 -1.19 13.18
CA LYS A 100 -9.43 -2.49 12.72
C LYS A 100 -8.28 -2.95 13.59
N GLU A 101 -8.31 -4.23 13.96
CA GLU A 101 -7.16 -4.91 14.53
C GLU A 101 -6.20 -5.30 13.41
N VAL A 102 -4.91 -5.09 13.63
CA VAL A 102 -3.84 -5.38 12.67
C VAL A 102 -2.73 -6.15 13.36
N LYS A 103 -2.37 -7.30 12.80
CA LYS A 103 -1.22 -8.12 13.20
C LYS A 103 -0.18 -8.15 12.09
N THR A 104 1.04 -8.57 12.43
CA THR A 104 2.09 -8.76 11.43
C THR A 104 2.49 -10.21 11.30
N LYS A 105 2.86 -10.63 10.08
CA LYS A 105 3.47 -11.92 9.80
C LYS A 105 4.52 -11.82 8.69
N LYS A 106 5.34 -12.84 8.53
CA LYS A 106 6.19 -13.00 7.36
C LYS A 106 5.36 -13.59 6.21
N LYS A 107 5.62 -13.13 4.98
CA LYS A 107 5.03 -13.74 3.78
C LYS A 107 5.49 -15.18 3.61
N ASP A 108 6.79 -15.40 3.79
CA ASP A 108 7.44 -16.72 3.75
C ASP A 108 8.73 -16.70 4.59
N ALA A 109 9.43 -17.83 4.66
CA ALA A 109 10.63 -17.99 5.48
C ALA A 109 11.84 -17.18 4.98
N ALA A 110 11.86 -16.75 3.71
CA ALA A 110 12.97 -16.00 3.15
C ALA A 110 13.07 -14.56 3.70
N TYR A 111 11.97 -14.04 4.25
CA TYR A 111 11.99 -12.71 4.87
C TYR A 111 12.56 -12.75 6.28
N LYS A 112 13.52 -11.87 6.55
CA LYS A 112 14.09 -11.69 7.90
C LYS A 112 13.02 -11.14 8.86
N ASN A 113 12.29 -10.11 8.42
CA ASN A 113 11.30 -9.39 9.21
C ASN A 113 9.88 -9.66 8.71
N PRO A 114 8.83 -9.45 9.53
CA PRO A 114 7.45 -9.44 9.07
C PRO A 114 7.28 -8.39 7.95
N ASN A 115 6.67 -8.79 6.86
CA ASN A 115 6.38 -7.91 5.71
C ASN A 115 4.92 -7.98 5.25
N MET A 116 4.08 -8.57 6.07
CA MET A 116 2.65 -8.67 5.87
C MET A 116 1.89 -8.09 7.06
N PHE A 117 0.81 -7.39 6.76
CA PHE A 117 -0.24 -7.07 7.73
C PHE A 117 -1.40 -8.05 7.56
N LEU A 118 -1.93 -8.52 8.67
CA LEU A 118 -3.22 -9.19 8.76
C LEU A 118 -4.20 -8.19 9.35
N VAL A 119 -5.17 -7.77 8.58
CA VAL A 119 -6.19 -6.81 9.00
C VAL A 119 -7.51 -7.54 9.22
N GLN A 120 -8.12 -7.34 10.38
CA GLN A 120 -9.39 -7.96 10.72
C GLN A 120 -10.55 -7.22 10.03
N TYR A 121 -11.40 -7.97 9.37
CA TYR A 121 -12.64 -7.50 8.76
C TYR A 121 -13.82 -8.27 9.36
N HIS A 122 -14.97 -7.62 9.42
CA HIS A 122 -16.22 -8.24 9.75
C HIS A 122 -17.04 -8.39 8.46
N GLU A 123 -17.25 -9.62 8.05
CA GLU A 123 -17.98 -9.96 6.81
C GLU A 123 -19.05 -11.00 7.11
N CYS A 124 -20.29 -10.75 6.70
CA CYS A 124 -21.42 -11.67 6.86
C CYS A 124 -21.62 -12.23 8.29
N GLY A 125 -21.30 -11.41 9.31
CA GLY A 125 -21.43 -11.84 10.72
C GLY A 125 -20.18 -12.49 11.32
N GLU A 126 -19.14 -12.74 10.52
CA GLU A 126 -17.91 -13.37 10.96
C GLU A 126 -16.69 -12.46 10.83
N TYR A 127 -15.66 -12.73 11.66
CA TYR A 127 -14.37 -12.05 11.53
C TYR A 127 -13.46 -12.81 10.59
N ALA A 128 -12.99 -12.12 9.54
CA ALA A 128 -12.01 -12.63 8.58
C ALA A 128 -10.73 -11.81 8.63
N TRP A 129 -9.58 -12.46 8.41
CA TRP A 129 -8.29 -11.80 8.30
C TRP A 129 -7.93 -11.63 6.83
N ARG A 130 -7.63 -10.39 6.44
CA ARG A 130 -7.19 -10.05 5.08
C ARG A 130 -5.70 -9.72 5.10
N GLU A 131 -5.01 -10.25 4.11
CA GLU A 131 -3.56 -10.06 3.95
C GLU A 131 -3.26 -8.81 3.13
N ILE A 132 -2.36 -7.98 3.64
CA ILE A 132 -1.83 -6.81 2.96
C ILE A 132 -0.31 -6.89 3.03
N GLN A 133 0.37 -7.03 1.89
CA GLN A 133 1.82 -7.08 1.82
C GLN A 133 2.41 -5.67 1.81
N LEU A 134 3.43 -5.41 2.62
CA LEU A 134 4.26 -4.23 2.55
C LEU A 134 5.34 -4.46 1.50
N LEU A 135 5.31 -3.68 0.41
CA LEU A 135 6.32 -3.74 -0.65
C LEU A 135 7.47 -2.79 -0.38
N TYR A 136 7.16 -1.57 0.06
CA TYR A 136 8.13 -0.53 0.34
C TYR A 136 7.61 0.45 1.39
N THR A 137 8.51 1.05 2.14
CA THR A 137 8.27 2.23 2.97
C THR A 137 9.60 2.92 3.27
N ASP A 138 9.58 4.24 3.35
CA ASP A 138 10.65 5.06 3.92
C ASP A 138 10.52 5.21 5.44
N TYR A 139 9.46 4.63 6.01
CA TYR A 139 9.06 4.69 7.42
C TYR A 139 8.69 6.10 7.95
N ILE A 140 8.62 7.11 7.10
CA ILE A 140 8.36 8.51 7.50
C ILE A 140 7.20 9.10 6.71
N THR A 141 7.31 9.07 5.38
CA THR A 141 6.38 9.82 4.52
C THR A 141 5.42 8.93 3.76
N CYS A 142 5.82 7.72 3.39
CA CYS A 142 5.00 6.88 2.52
C CYS A 142 5.18 5.38 2.73
N ALA A 143 4.17 4.63 2.29
CA ALA A 143 4.19 3.18 2.19
C ALA A 143 3.51 2.70 0.91
N VAL A 144 4.10 1.70 0.25
CA VAL A 144 3.51 1.00 -0.89
C VAL A 144 3.10 -0.40 -0.44
N LEU A 145 1.82 -0.71 -0.60
CA LEU A 145 1.19 -1.95 -0.14
C LEU A 145 0.59 -2.72 -1.31
N LYS A 146 0.36 -4.02 -1.11
CA LYS A 146 -0.36 -4.89 -2.04
C LYS A 146 -1.44 -5.69 -1.31
N SER A 147 -2.67 -5.65 -1.81
CA SER A 147 -3.78 -6.47 -1.31
C SER A 147 -4.62 -7.04 -2.44
N LYS A 148 -5.47 -8.02 -2.12
CA LYS A 148 -6.45 -8.53 -3.11
C LYS A 148 -7.53 -7.50 -3.44
N LEU A 149 -7.92 -6.66 -2.46
CA LEU A 149 -9.05 -5.72 -2.61
C LEU A 149 -8.66 -4.50 -3.46
N LEU A 150 -7.53 -3.89 -3.20
CA LEU A 150 -7.14 -2.60 -3.80
C LEU A 150 -5.95 -2.72 -4.75
N GLY A 151 -5.44 -3.93 -4.97
CA GLY A 151 -4.23 -4.14 -5.75
C GLY A 151 -3.01 -3.50 -5.08
N ILE A 152 -2.23 -2.77 -5.86
CA ILE A 152 -1.14 -1.94 -5.35
C ILE A 152 -1.73 -0.64 -4.81
N GLN A 153 -1.27 -0.24 -3.64
CA GLN A 153 -1.76 0.93 -2.91
C GLN A 153 -0.58 1.82 -2.53
N MET A 154 -0.77 3.13 -2.63
CA MET A 154 0.17 4.10 -2.10
C MET A 154 -0.48 4.92 -1.00
N TRP A 155 0.14 4.87 0.17
CA TRP A 155 -0.27 5.62 1.34
C TRP A 155 0.78 6.68 1.64
N VAL A 156 0.33 7.92 1.89
CA VAL A 156 1.22 9.05 2.17
C VAL A 156 0.79 9.74 3.45
N SER A 157 1.77 10.16 4.25
CA SER A 157 1.50 10.86 5.50
C SER A 157 0.80 12.20 5.25
N LYS A 158 -0.19 12.50 6.09
CA LYS A 158 -0.90 13.78 6.07
C LYS A 158 0.06 14.97 6.12
N THR A 159 1.03 14.93 7.03
CA THR A 159 2.00 16.00 7.21
C THR A 159 2.81 16.26 5.94
N HIS A 160 3.22 15.21 5.22
CA HIS A 160 3.94 15.38 3.96
C HIS A 160 3.04 16.01 2.88
N LEU A 161 1.81 15.50 2.73
CA LEU A 161 0.84 16.04 1.76
C LEU A 161 0.53 17.53 2.02
N GLU A 162 0.40 17.92 3.27
CA GLU A 162 0.08 19.32 3.64
C GLU A 162 1.27 20.27 3.47
N ASN A 163 2.48 19.83 3.83
CA ASN A 163 3.67 20.68 3.85
C ASN A 163 4.37 20.74 2.48
N ALA A 164 4.65 19.57 1.86
CA ALA A 164 5.34 19.51 0.60
C ALA A 164 4.40 19.67 -0.60
N ARG A 165 3.11 19.32 -0.44
CA ARG A 165 2.09 19.33 -1.50
C ARG A 165 2.49 18.50 -2.73
N GLU A 166 3.18 17.41 -2.48
CA GLU A 166 3.67 16.50 -3.51
C GLU A 166 3.56 15.03 -3.06
N ILE A 167 3.74 14.12 -3.99
CA ILE A 167 3.81 12.68 -3.73
C ILE A 167 5.29 12.29 -3.65
N PRO A 168 5.75 11.57 -2.60
CA PRO A 168 7.13 11.13 -2.49
C PRO A 168 7.54 10.31 -3.72
N TRP A 169 8.51 10.82 -4.49
CA TRP A 169 8.88 10.27 -5.79
C TRP A 169 9.31 8.80 -5.74
N ILE A 170 10.02 8.41 -4.67
CA ILE A 170 10.48 7.02 -4.51
C ILE A 170 9.30 6.07 -4.32
N CYS A 171 8.26 6.45 -3.57
CA CYS A 171 7.05 5.65 -3.43
C CYS A 171 6.27 5.60 -4.74
N ALA A 172 6.22 6.71 -5.49
CA ALA A 172 5.60 6.74 -6.82
C ALA A 172 6.34 5.79 -7.78
N LEU A 173 7.66 5.81 -7.79
CA LEU A 173 8.48 4.89 -8.59
C LEU A 173 8.22 3.42 -8.21
N VAL A 174 8.24 3.09 -6.93
CA VAL A 174 7.98 1.70 -6.48
C VAL A 174 6.56 1.27 -6.82
N TYR A 175 5.59 2.18 -6.70
CA TYR A 175 4.20 1.91 -7.10
C TYR A 175 4.13 1.56 -8.59
N ASP A 176 4.71 2.37 -9.48
CA ASP A 176 4.67 2.14 -10.93
C ASP A 176 5.43 0.87 -11.33
N LEU A 177 6.53 0.55 -10.66
CA LEU A 177 7.24 -0.70 -10.87
C LEU A 177 6.46 -1.94 -10.38
N ALA A 178 5.54 -1.77 -9.42
CA ALA A 178 4.77 -2.87 -8.84
C ALA A 178 3.49 -3.20 -9.62
N THR A 179 3.05 -2.36 -10.55
CA THR A 179 1.85 -2.56 -11.36
C THR A 179 1.95 -1.85 -12.70
N ASP A 180 1.39 -2.46 -13.73
CA ASP A 180 1.16 -1.91 -15.06
C ASP A 180 -0.21 -1.22 -15.20
N LYS A 181 -1.07 -1.38 -14.17
CA LYS A 181 -2.39 -0.77 -14.15
C LYS A 181 -2.32 0.75 -13.92
N PRO A 182 -3.24 1.53 -14.48
CA PRO A 182 -3.28 2.96 -14.28
C PRO A 182 -3.51 3.31 -12.81
N ARG A 183 -2.96 4.45 -12.39
CA ARG A 183 -3.18 5.01 -11.05
C ARG A 183 -4.62 5.46 -10.90
N ARG A 184 -5.36 4.89 -9.95
CA ARG A 184 -6.68 5.36 -9.52
C ARG A 184 -6.48 6.29 -8.33
N VAL A 185 -6.91 7.54 -8.48
CA VAL A 185 -6.68 8.59 -7.46
C VAL A 185 -7.80 8.54 -6.42
N SER A 186 -7.45 8.40 -5.14
CA SER A 186 -8.39 8.42 -4.00
C SER A 186 -8.29 9.70 -3.17
N TYR A 187 -7.16 10.41 -3.23
CA TYR A 187 -6.93 11.65 -2.48
C TYR A 187 -7.24 12.87 -3.32
N ASP A 188 -8.10 13.75 -2.81
CA ASP A 188 -8.37 15.05 -3.41
C ASP A 188 -7.70 16.17 -2.61
N TRP A 189 -6.87 16.96 -3.29
CA TRP A 189 -6.08 18.03 -2.67
C TRP A 189 -6.91 19.18 -2.10
N LYS A 190 -8.15 19.36 -2.56
CA LYS A 190 -9.06 20.41 -2.10
C LYS A 190 -9.97 19.90 -0.97
N GLU A 191 -10.52 18.69 -1.14
CA GLU A 191 -11.55 18.17 -0.25
C GLU A 191 -10.96 17.45 0.97
N CYS A 192 -9.92 16.60 0.80
CA CYS A 192 -9.43 15.77 1.88
C CYS A 192 -8.80 16.55 3.06
N PRO A 193 -8.10 17.67 2.87
CA PRO A 193 -7.62 18.48 3.99
C PRO A 193 -8.75 19.12 4.80
N GLN A 194 -9.90 19.43 4.17
CA GLN A 194 -11.03 20.08 4.84
C GLN A 194 -11.81 19.11 5.73
N THR A 195 -11.98 17.86 5.28
CA THR A 195 -12.66 16.81 6.05
C THR A 195 -11.92 16.43 7.34
N ALA A 196 -10.62 16.70 7.40
CA ALA A 196 -9.83 16.50 8.62
C ALA A 196 -10.07 17.60 9.69
N LYS A 197 -10.59 18.76 9.31
CA LYS A 197 -10.87 19.90 10.23
C LYS A 197 -12.30 19.88 10.77
N GLY A 198 -13.20 19.13 10.18
CA GLY A 198 -14.59 19.00 10.60
C GLY A 198 -14.78 17.87 11.58
N THR A 199 -14.83 18.18 12.85
CA THR A 199 -15.69 17.69 13.94
C THR A 199 -15.01 17.83 15.30
N THR A 200 -14.85 19.06 15.73
CA THR A 200 -14.97 19.36 17.15
C THR A 200 -16.32 20.09 17.31
N LYS A 201 -17.37 19.33 17.53
CA LYS A 201 -18.59 19.78 18.19
C LYS A 201 -18.95 18.75 19.23
#